data_9c76b4fb2218fd603ca867cdcae0d52d
#
_entry.id   9c76b4fb2218fd603ca867cdcae0d52d
#
_cell.length_a   1.000
_cell.length_b   1.000
_cell.length_c   1.000
_cell.angle_alpha   90.00
_cell.angle_beta   90.00
_cell.angle_gamma   90.00
#
_symmetry.space_group_name_H-M   'P 1'
#
loop_
_entity.id
_entity.type
_entity.pdbx_description
1 polymer ?
#
loop_
_entity_poly.entity_id
_entity_poly.type
_entity_poly.pdbx_seq_one_letter_code
_entity_poly.pdbx_strand_id
1 'polypeptide(L)'
;MYLYVFLIIADLLFSLQFLFNQQFRKRNGDGLDSAFTFSMYTNGISFLILLVLNGFKLSFTWFSVLIAFIYALVLLLYSYSGLKSFSTANLSVYSIFTMLGGMLLPFAFGVIFYKEDFTLPKAACILLIGIATAMSFEKGKGSKDRGNLKYYFAVFILNGLVGILSKLHQSNAELCVDSGSFMATVNLCVFAMCLGFHLVRNKKVPLLPIKEVGNLACYAACSGIGNLLCLIALTTLPASVQYPIITGGVMVFSTVISIIRKEKPSVKTLIATAIAFVSTILIMF
;
A
#
# COMPACT_ATOMS: atom_id res chain seq x y z
N MET A 1 -16.50 15.04 -7.31
CA MET A 1 -16.31 14.19 -8.51
C MET A 1 -14.84 13.96 -8.85
N TYR A 2 -13.98 14.98 -8.93
CA TYR A 2 -12.54 14.82 -9.25
C TYR A 2 -11.76 13.89 -8.29
N LEU A 3 -12.12 13.82 -7.02
CA LEU A 3 -11.44 12.96 -6.04
C LEU A 3 -11.61 11.45 -6.34
N TYR A 4 -12.75 11.04 -6.87
CA TYR A 4 -12.94 9.66 -7.32
C TYR A 4 -12.07 9.34 -8.55
N VAL A 5 -11.83 10.33 -9.42
CA VAL A 5 -10.88 10.17 -10.54
C VAL A 5 -9.46 9.97 -10.00
N PHE A 6 -9.08 10.68 -8.93
CA PHE A 6 -7.79 10.48 -8.26
C PHE A 6 -7.64 9.06 -7.72
N LEU A 7 -8.70 8.50 -7.12
CA LEU A 7 -8.67 7.11 -6.63
C LEU A 7 -8.52 6.11 -7.78
N ILE A 8 -9.26 6.30 -8.89
CA ILE A 8 -9.15 5.42 -10.07
C ILE A 8 -7.74 5.46 -10.66
N ILE A 9 -7.12 6.65 -10.75
CA ILE A 9 -5.73 6.78 -11.20
C ILE A 9 -4.78 6.10 -10.21
N ALA A 10 -4.99 6.29 -8.91
CA ALA A 10 -4.19 5.66 -7.87
C ALA A 10 -4.28 4.13 -7.95
N ASP A 11 -5.47 3.56 -8.17
CA ASP A 11 -5.69 2.12 -8.30
C ASP A 11 -4.93 1.54 -9.51
N LEU A 12 -4.94 2.25 -10.63
CA LEU A 12 -4.14 1.86 -11.80
C LEU A 12 -2.64 1.90 -11.48
N LEU A 13 -2.16 2.97 -10.84
CA LEU A 13 -0.76 3.11 -10.46
C LEU A 13 -0.34 2.04 -9.46
N PHE A 14 -1.15 1.73 -8.45
CA PHE A 14 -0.89 0.64 -7.50
C PHE A 14 -0.89 -0.73 -8.16
N SER A 15 -1.71 -0.93 -9.18
CA SER A 15 -1.69 -2.18 -9.94
C SER A 15 -0.42 -2.31 -10.79
N LEU A 16 0.05 -1.23 -11.40
CA LEU A 16 1.30 -1.20 -12.15
C LEU A 16 2.53 -1.40 -11.25
N GLN A 17 2.56 -0.82 -10.05
CA GLN A 17 3.69 -0.99 -9.14
C GLN A 17 3.96 -2.45 -8.79
N PHE A 18 2.93 -3.32 -8.72
CA PHE A 18 3.11 -4.74 -8.45
C PHE A 18 3.98 -5.43 -9.51
N LEU A 19 3.91 -4.99 -10.77
CA LEU A 19 4.74 -5.53 -11.85
C LEU A 19 6.22 -5.24 -11.61
N PHE A 20 6.54 -4.00 -11.27
CA PHE A 20 7.91 -3.58 -11.02
C PHE A 20 8.49 -4.25 -9.77
N ASN A 21 7.68 -4.39 -8.70
CA ASN A 21 8.05 -5.13 -7.51
C ASN A 21 8.35 -6.61 -7.84
N GLN A 22 7.48 -7.27 -8.61
CA GLN A 22 7.67 -8.65 -9.02
C GLN A 22 8.96 -8.82 -9.86
N GLN A 23 9.25 -7.88 -10.78
CA GLN A 23 10.48 -7.91 -11.58
C GLN A 23 11.72 -7.78 -10.72
N PHE A 24 11.73 -6.85 -9.77
CA PHE A 24 12.85 -6.67 -8.85
C PHE A 24 13.11 -7.93 -8.03
N ARG A 25 12.07 -8.51 -7.42
CA ARG A 25 12.18 -9.73 -6.61
C ARG A 25 12.71 -10.92 -7.40
N LYS A 26 12.25 -11.10 -8.63
CA LYS A 26 12.75 -12.18 -9.51
C LYS A 26 14.25 -12.09 -9.78
N ARG A 27 14.84 -10.88 -9.77
CA ARG A 27 16.25 -10.65 -10.07
C ARG A 27 17.13 -10.58 -8.83
N ASN A 28 16.62 -10.01 -7.73
CA ASN A 28 17.41 -9.71 -6.54
C ASN A 28 17.04 -10.59 -5.32
N GLY A 29 16.03 -11.48 -5.49
CA GLY A 29 15.55 -12.37 -4.42
C GLY A 29 14.71 -11.66 -3.35
N ASP A 30 14.29 -12.44 -2.34
CA ASP A 30 13.36 -12.01 -1.28
C ASP A 30 14.07 -11.85 0.09
N GLY A 31 15.38 -11.72 0.10
CA GLY A 31 16.18 -11.56 1.32
C GLY A 31 15.96 -10.22 2.02
N LEU A 32 16.31 -10.15 3.31
CA LEU A 32 16.17 -8.93 4.12
C LEU A 32 16.94 -7.75 3.49
N ASP A 33 18.18 -7.97 3.07
CA ASP A 33 19.01 -6.94 2.45
C ASP A 33 18.42 -6.45 1.13
N SER A 34 17.82 -7.36 0.33
CA SER A 34 17.12 -7.03 -0.92
C SER A 34 15.91 -6.14 -0.65
N ALA A 35 15.12 -6.42 0.39
CA ALA A 35 13.95 -5.63 0.73
C ALA A 35 14.32 -4.23 1.27
N PHE A 36 15.35 -4.13 2.12
CA PHE A 36 15.82 -2.83 2.59
C PHE A 36 16.45 -2.02 1.46
N THR A 37 17.18 -2.67 0.54
CA THR A 37 17.69 -2.03 -0.68
C THR A 37 16.54 -1.53 -1.56
N PHE A 38 15.53 -2.36 -1.81
CA PHE A 38 14.31 -1.97 -2.53
C PHE A 38 13.66 -0.74 -1.88
N SER A 39 13.40 -0.80 -0.58
CA SER A 39 12.76 0.29 0.16
C SER A 39 13.61 1.56 0.15
N MET A 40 14.94 1.46 0.29
CA MET A 40 15.85 2.59 0.23
C MET A 40 15.76 3.33 -1.11
N TYR A 41 15.93 2.61 -2.21
CA TYR A 41 15.90 3.23 -3.54
C TYR A 41 14.51 3.78 -3.89
N THR A 42 13.46 3.02 -3.65
CA THR A 42 12.09 3.43 -4.01
C THR A 42 11.64 4.64 -3.21
N ASN A 43 11.90 4.68 -1.90
CA ASN A 43 11.50 5.83 -1.09
C ASN A 43 12.40 7.04 -1.34
N GLY A 44 13.70 6.85 -1.58
CA GLY A 44 14.59 7.94 -1.97
C GLY A 44 14.16 8.59 -3.30
N ILE A 45 13.84 7.79 -4.31
CA ILE A 45 13.35 8.28 -5.60
C ILE A 45 11.95 8.91 -5.45
N SER A 46 11.03 8.28 -4.70
CA SER A 46 9.71 8.86 -4.41
C SER A 46 9.82 10.20 -3.71
N PHE A 47 10.74 10.37 -2.75
CA PHE A 47 10.99 11.64 -2.11
C PHE A 47 11.36 12.72 -3.14
N LEU A 48 12.30 12.43 -4.05
CA LEU A 48 12.72 13.37 -5.09
C LEU A 48 11.57 13.73 -6.04
N ILE A 49 10.78 12.74 -6.46
CA ILE A 49 9.59 12.96 -7.31
C ILE A 49 8.59 13.87 -6.59
N LEU A 50 8.27 13.58 -5.34
CA LEU A 50 7.31 14.36 -4.56
C LEU A 50 7.82 15.77 -4.27
N LEU A 51 9.12 15.93 -4.04
CA LEU A 51 9.76 17.23 -3.85
C LEU A 51 9.59 18.12 -5.11
N VAL A 52 9.81 17.54 -6.29
CA VAL A 52 9.59 18.23 -7.58
C VAL A 52 8.11 18.56 -7.76
N LEU A 53 7.20 17.61 -7.54
CA LEU A 53 5.75 17.81 -7.67
C LEU A 53 5.21 18.87 -6.70
N ASN A 54 5.84 18.99 -5.54
CA ASN A 54 5.49 20.01 -4.54
C ASN A 54 6.20 21.36 -4.77
N GLY A 55 6.82 21.56 -5.93
CA GLY A 55 7.51 22.78 -6.30
C GLY A 55 8.70 23.13 -5.40
N PHE A 56 9.41 22.10 -4.90
CA PHE A 56 10.52 22.21 -3.93
C PHE A 56 10.14 22.87 -2.60
N LYS A 57 8.84 22.96 -2.30
CA LYS A 57 8.35 23.49 -1.02
C LYS A 57 8.06 22.33 -0.08
N LEU A 58 8.63 22.38 1.11
CA LEU A 58 8.36 21.44 2.19
C LEU A 58 7.91 22.22 3.42
N SER A 59 6.74 21.88 3.91
CA SER A 59 6.19 22.41 5.16
C SER A 59 6.39 21.38 6.26
N PHE A 60 6.72 21.86 7.46
CA PHE A 60 6.94 20.99 8.61
C PHE A 60 6.15 21.52 9.81
N THR A 61 5.44 20.62 10.48
CA THR A 61 4.93 20.82 11.82
C THR A 61 5.45 19.69 12.69
N TRP A 62 5.59 19.95 13.99
CA TRP A 62 6.01 18.89 14.92
C TRP A 62 5.10 17.65 14.82
N PHE A 63 3.79 17.88 14.75
CA PHE A 63 2.81 16.82 14.58
C PHE A 63 3.05 15.99 13.30
N SER A 64 3.20 16.66 12.16
CA SER A 64 3.41 15.97 10.88
C SER A 64 4.72 15.18 10.84
N VAL A 65 5.80 15.73 11.42
CA VAL A 65 7.09 15.01 11.51
C VAL A 65 6.98 13.79 12.41
N LEU A 66 6.31 13.91 13.56
CA LEU A 66 6.09 12.79 14.48
C LEU A 66 5.27 11.67 13.82
N ILE A 67 4.14 12.04 13.18
CA ILE A 67 3.31 11.05 12.46
C ILE A 67 4.07 10.43 11.30
N ALA A 68 4.84 11.20 10.52
CA ALA A 68 5.66 10.67 9.43
C ALA A 68 6.74 9.69 9.93
N PHE A 69 7.36 9.95 11.06
CA PHE A 69 8.33 9.05 11.67
C PHE A 69 7.68 7.73 12.13
N ILE A 70 6.53 7.82 12.82
CA ILE A 70 5.75 6.63 13.23
C ILE A 70 5.32 5.83 12.00
N TYR A 71 4.84 6.51 10.96
CA TYR A 71 4.45 5.90 9.70
C TYR A 71 5.61 5.14 9.05
N ALA A 72 6.81 5.75 9.01
CA ALA A 72 8.01 5.13 8.48
C ALA A 72 8.41 3.87 9.27
N LEU A 73 8.33 3.90 10.61
CA LEU A 73 8.56 2.73 11.46
C LEU A 73 7.55 1.61 11.16
N VAL A 74 6.26 1.95 11.03
CA VAL A 74 5.20 0.99 10.69
C VAL A 74 5.47 0.35 9.32
N LEU A 75 5.88 1.14 8.31
CA LEU A 75 6.24 0.61 6.99
C LEU A 75 7.44 -0.35 7.04
N LEU A 76 8.46 -0.07 7.84
CA LEU A 76 9.62 -0.96 8.00
C LEU A 76 9.24 -2.26 8.70
N LEU A 77 8.43 -2.18 9.77
CA LEU A 77 7.91 -3.36 10.46
C LEU A 77 6.99 -4.19 9.56
N TYR A 78 6.16 -3.53 8.75
CA TYR A 78 5.34 -4.18 7.73
C TYR A 78 6.19 -4.94 6.72
N SER A 79 7.23 -4.29 6.17
CA SER A 79 8.17 -4.91 5.23
C SER A 79 8.89 -6.11 5.84
N TYR A 80 9.35 -5.98 7.08
CA TYR A 80 9.99 -7.07 7.82
C TYR A 80 9.04 -8.25 8.07
N SER A 81 7.81 -7.95 8.54
CA SER A 81 6.79 -8.99 8.79
C SER A 81 6.36 -9.68 7.50
N GLY A 82 6.26 -8.92 6.41
CA GLY A 82 6.01 -9.45 5.08
C GLY A 82 7.06 -10.45 4.64
N LEU A 83 8.34 -10.11 4.77
CA LEU A 83 9.45 -11.01 4.43
C LEU A 83 9.42 -12.30 5.25
N LYS A 84 9.18 -12.20 6.56
CA LYS A 84 9.07 -13.38 7.44
C LYS A 84 7.87 -14.26 7.09
N SER A 85 6.78 -13.67 6.64
CA SER A 85 5.63 -14.45 6.18
C SER A 85 5.87 -15.13 4.83
N PHE A 86 6.68 -14.55 3.92
CA PHE A 86 7.03 -15.16 2.63
C PHE A 86 7.97 -16.38 2.75
N SER A 87 8.85 -16.42 3.74
CA SER A 87 9.88 -17.47 3.85
C SER A 87 9.30 -18.87 4.11
N THR A 88 8.02 -18.98 4.49
CA THR A 88 7.41 -20.22 4.94
C THR A 88 6.01 -20.46 4.38
N ALA A 89 5.44 -19.54 3.59
CA ALA A 89 4.02 -19.54 3.42
C ALA A 89 3.49 -19.25 2.03
N ASN A 90 2.21 -19.54 1.91
CA ASN A 90 1.37 -19.30 0.77
C ASN A 90 1.23 -17.79 0.54
N LEU A 91 1.79 -17.28 -0.57
CA LEU A 91 1.68 -15.90 -1.03
C LEU A 91 0.22 -15.40 -0.99
N SER A 92 -0.72 -16.30 -1.27
CA SER A 92 -2.13 -16.03 -1.25
C SER A 92 -2.62 -15.59 0.13
N VAL A 93 -2.26 -16.31 1.20
CA VAL A 93 -2.67 -15.98 2.57
C VAL A 93 -2.10 -14.62 2.99
N TYR A 94 -0.82 -14.36 2.68
CA TYR A 94 -0.20 -13.06 2.93
C TYR A 94 -1.02 -11.91 2.30
N SER A 95 -1.38 -12.05 1.02
CA SER A 95 -2.14 -11.02 0.31
C SER A 95 -3.52 -10.77 0.93
N ILE A 96 -4.22 -11.84 1.42
CA ILE A 96 -5.50 -11.69 2.15
C ILE A 96 -5.31 -10.76 3.35
N PHE A 97 -4.37 -11.11 4.23
CA PHE A 97 -4.16 -10.35 5.47
C PHE A 97 -3.75 -8.91 5.17
N THR A 98 -2.92 -8.70 4.14
CA THR A 98 -2.53 -7.37 3.69
C THR A 98 -3.73 -6.55 3.22
N MET A 99 -4.51 -7.08 2.28
CA MET A 99 -5.63 -6.35 1.67
C MET A 99 -6.74 -6.08 2.70
N LEU A 100 -7.11 -7.09 3.47
CA LEU A 100 -8.14 -6.93 4.50
C LEU A 100 -7.70 -5.98 5.62
N GLY A 101 -6.44 -6.04 6.04
CA GLY A 101 -5.89 -5.12 7.04
C GLY A 101 -5.94 -3.68 6.57
N GLY A 102 -5.45 -3.42 5.35
CA GLY A 102 -5.44 -2.09 4.73
C GLY A 102 -6.83 -1.51 4.47
N MET A 103 -7.87 -2.34 4.39
CA MET A 103 -9.25 -1.90 4.20
C MET A 103 -10.00 -1.80 5.52
N LEU A 104 -10.03 -2.87 6.31
CA LEU A 104 -10.93 -2.98 7.47
C LEU A 104 -10.53 -2.07 8.62
N LEU A 105 -9.22 -1.94 8.90
CA LEU A 105 -8.79 -1.15 10.06
C LEU A 105 -8.99 0.37 9.85
N PRO A 106 -8.61 0.99 8.72
CA PRO A 106 -8.92 2.41 8.47
C PRO A 106 -10.42 2.68 8.37
N PHE A 107 -11.19 1.74 7.79
CA PHE A 107 -12.64 1.82 7.76
C PHE A 107 -13.23 1.85 9.17
N ALA A 108 -12.88 0.86 10.00
CA ALA A 108 -13.36 0.79 11.39
C ALA A 108 -12.95 2.04 12.19
N PHE A 109 -11.72 2.51 11.97
CA PHE A 109 -11.21 3.73 12.60
C PHE A 109 -12.02 4.97 12.20
N GLY A 110 -12.34 5.12 10.91
CA GLY A 110 -13.18 6.21 10.40
C GLY A 110 -14.58 6.20 11.02
N VAL A 111 -15.21 5.04 11.08
CA VAL A 111 -16.56 4.90 11.67
C VAL A 111 -16.55 5.15 13.17
N ILE A 112 -15.60 4.57 13.93
CA ILE A 112 -15.60 4.61 15.40
C ILE A 112 -15.14 5.98 15.90
N PHE A 113 -14.04 6.52 15.38
CA PHE A 113 -13.40 7.73 15.92
C PHE A 113 -13.84 9.01 15.23
N TYR A 114 -14.13 8.94 13.93
CA TYR A 114 -14.57 10.12 13.15
C TYR A 114 -16.08 10.13 12.90
N LYS A 115 -16.81 9.14 13.44
CA LYS A 115 -18.27 9.02 13.31
C LYS A 115 -18.73 9.07 11.85
N GLU A 116 -17.93 8.49 10.95
CA GLU A 116 -18.31 8.37 9.55
C GLU A 116 -19.57 7.48 9.44
N ASP A 117 -20.49 7.87 8.57
CA ASP A 117 -21.75 7.13 8.39
C ASP A 117 -21.53 5.68 8.02
N PHE A 118 -22.10 4.78 8.78
CA PHE A 118 -22.11 3.34 8.51
C PHE A 118 -23.46 2.96 7.91
N THR A 119 -23.50 2.94 6.57
CA THR A 119 -24.70 2.61 5.81
C THR A 119 -24.72 1.15 5.37
N LEU A 120 -25.91 0.62 5.08
CA LEU A 120 -26.07 -0.75 4.57
C LEU A 120 -25.25 -1.01 3.28
N PRO A 121 -25.21 -0.10 2.29
CA PRO A 121 -24.36 -0.26 1.12
C PRO A 121 -22.87 -0.39 1.47
N LYS A 122 -22.36 0.38 2.43
CA LYS A 122 -20.96 0.29 2.89
C LYS A 122 -20.66 -1.07 3.54
N ALA A 123 -21.57 -1.55 4.39
CA ALA A 123 -21.45 -2.88 5.00
C ALA A 123 -21.45 -3.99 3.94
N ALA A 124 -22.36 -3.94 2.98
CA ALA A 124 -22.42 -4.88 1.86
C ALA A 124 -21.15 -4.83 1.01
N CYS A 125 -20.65 -3.64 0.70
CA CYS A 125 -19.42 -3.45 -0.05
C CYS A 125 -18.21 -4.14 0.63
N ILE A 126 -18.01 -3.94 1.93
CA ILE A 126 -16.94 -4.56 2.69
C ILE A 126 -17.03 -6.08 2.68
N LEU A 127 -18.23 -6.62 2.91
CA LEU A 127 -18.46 -8.07 2.87
C LEU A 127 -18.13 -8.63 1.49
N LEU A 128 -18.61 -8.00 0.43
CA LEU A 128 -18.39 -8.44 -0.95
C LEU A 128 -16.91 -8.34 -1.34
N ILE A 129 -16.20 -7.26 -0.99
CA ILE A 129 -14.76 -7.15 -1.23
C ILE A 129 -13.98 -8.19 -0.41
N GLY A 130 -14.38 -8.44 0.83
CA GLY A 130 -13.81 -9.50 1.65
C GLY A 130 -13.98 -10.89 1.01
N ILE A 131 -15.18 -11.20 0.50
CA ILE A 131 -15.47 -12.44 -0.24
C ILE A 131 -14.65 -12.49 -1.54
N ALA A 132 -14.64 -11.42 -2.32
CA ALA A 132 -13.86 -11.32 -3.56
C ALA A 132 -12.38 -11.55 -3.30
N THR A 133 -11.84 -10.89 -2.28
CA THR A 133 -10.46 -11.07 -1.84
C THR A 133 -10.20 -12.53 -1.47
N ALA A 134 -11.05 -13.16 -0.65
CA ALA A 134 -10.92 -14.56 -0.28
C ALA A 134 -11.03 -15.52 -1.48
N MET A 135 -11.89 -15.23 -2.45
CA MET A 135 -12.05 -16.04 -3.67
C MET A 135 -10.87 -15.94 -4.63
N SER A 136 -10.19 -14.79 -4.70
CA SER A 136 -9.02 -14.56 -5.57
C SER A 136 -7.83 -15.44 -5.19
N PHE A 137 -7.88 -16.11 -4.04
CA PHE A 137 -6.78 -16.93 -3.58
C PHE A 137 -6.82 -18.35 -4.15
N GLU A 138 -5.75 -18.68 -4.86
CA GLU A 138 -5.48 -20.06 -5.23
C GLU A 138 -4.82 -20.80 -4.06
N LYS A 139 -5.37 -21.97 -3.72
CA LYS A 139 -4.73 -22.86 -2.74
C LYS A 139 -3.37 -23.29 -3.29
N GLY A 140 -2.29 -22.65 -2.86
CA GLY A 140 -0.95 -23.17 -3.06
C GLY A 140 -0.83 -24.53 -2.39
N LYS A 141 -0.23 -25.49 -3.10
CA LYS A 141 0.04 -26.82 -2.56
C LYS A 141 1.00 -26.72 -1.38
N GLY A 142 0.49 -26.92 -0.20
CA GLY A 142 1.25 -27.39 0.96
C GLY A 142 2.08 -26.38 1.70
N SER A 143 1.71 -26.14 2.94
CA SER A 143 2.62 -26.36 4.06
C SER A 143 1.88 -26.26 5.39
N LYS A 144 2.32 -27.05 6.33
CA LYS A 144 1.86 -27.08 7.73
C LYS A 144 2.41 -25.85 8.45
N ASP A 145 1.74 -24.68 8.36
CA ASP A 145 2.26 -23.44 8.93
C ASP A 145 1.39 -22.86 10.04
N ARG A 146 1.36 -23.52 11.18
CA ARG A 146 0.87 -22.90 12.43
C ARG A 146 1.87 -21.90 13.03
N GLY A 147 3.15 -21.94 12.65
CA GLY A 147 4.22 -21.11 13.23
C GLY A 147 4.23 -19.64 12.83
N ASN A 148 3.62 -19.29 11.68
CA ASN A 148 3.74 -17.96 11.10
C ASN A 148 2.47 -17.12 11.14
N LEU A 149 1.41 -17.61 11.77
CA LEU A 149 0.16 -16.86 11.92
C LEU A 149 0.38 -15.47 12.54
N LYS A 150 1.36 -15.35 13.46
CA LYS A 150 1.74 -14.08 14.07
C LYS A 150 2.23 -13.02 13.05
N TYR A 151 2.95 -13.43 12.01
CA TYR A 151 3.43 -12.50 10.98
C TYR A 151 2.32 -12.08 10.03
N TYR A 152 1.33 -12.93 9.75
CA TYR A 152 0.14 -12.54 9.00
C TYR A 152 -0.70 -11.52 9.76
N PHE A 153 -0.94 -11.75 11.07
CA PHE A 153 -1.61 -10.75 11.90
C PHE A 153 -0.81 -9.46 12.02
N ALA A 154 0.52 -9.53 12.11
CA ALA A 154 1.36 -8.35 12.10
C ALA A 154 1.19 -7.55 10.79
N VAL A 155 1.21 -8.22 9.64
CA VAL A 155 0.98 -7.60 8.33
C VAL A 155 -0.40 -6.97 8.24
N PHE A 156 -1.46 -7.66 8.71
CA PHE A 156 -2.82 -7.12 8.78
C PHE A 156 -2.88 -5.82 9.60
N ILE A 157 -2.35 -5.84 10.81
CA ILE A 157 -2.37 -4.69 11.72
C ILE A 157 -1.52 -3.55 11.16
N LEU A 158 -0.28 -3.84 10.73
CA LEU A 158 0.65 -2.80 10.28
C LEU A 158 0.19 -2.14 8.99
N ASN A 159 -0.37 -2.89 8.03
CA ASN A 159 -0.93 -2.29 6.83
C ASN A 159 -2.16 -1.41 7.13
N GLY A 160 -2.99 -1.83 8.07
CA GLY A 160 -4.11 -1.02 8.54
C GLY A 160 -3.68 0.23 9.31
N LEU A 161 -2.62 0.15 10.11
CA LEU A 161 -2.05 1.31 10.80
C LEU A 161 -1.54 2.37 9.82
N VAL A 162 -1.00 2.00 8.68
CA VAL A 162 -0.63 2.93 7.60
C VAL A 162 -1.83 3.79 7.19
N GLY A 163 -2.98 3.17 6.95
CA GLY A 163 -4.22 3.89 6.61
C GLY A 163 -4.75 4.74 7.77
N ILE A 164 -4.70 4.24 9.00
CA ILE A 164 -5.11 4.99 10.19
C ILE A 164 -4.23 6.24 10.38
N LEU A 165 -2.91 6.12 10.26
CA LEU A 165 -1.98 7.25 10.38
C LEU A 165 -2.22 8.29 9.28
N SER A 166 -2.51 7.85 8.05
CA SER A 166 -2.89 8.75 6.96
C SER A 166 -4.16 9.52 7.30
N LYS A 167 -5.21 8.85 7.78
CA LYS A 167 -6.47 9.49 8.18
C LYS A 167 -6.26 10.44 9.36
N LEU A 168 -5.54 10.00 10.37
CA LEU A 168 -5.23 10.82 11.56
C LEU A 168 -4.52 12.12 11.18
N HIS A 169 -3.52 12.05 10.28
CA HIS A 169 -2.81 13.22 9.79
C HIS A 169 -3.75 14.16 9.03
N GLN A 170 -4.47 13.64 8.03
CA GLN A 170 -5.32 14.48 7.16
C GLN A 170 -6.54 15.06 7.87
N SER A 171 -7.00 14.47 8.97
CA SER A 171 -8.15 14.94 9.72
C SER A 171 -7.83 16.06 10.72
N ASN A 172 -6.55 16.38 10.93
CA ASN A 172 -6.13 17.44 11.84
C ASN A 172 -5.77 18.70 11.05
N ALA A 173 -6.79 19.51 10.70
CA ALA A 173 -6.63 20.67 9.82
C ALA A 173 -5.69 21.77 10.38
N GLU A 174 -5.52 21.86 11.70
CA GLU A 174 -4.68 22.90 12.32
C GLU A 174 -3.19 22.55 12.33
N LEU A 175 -2.85 21.25 12.49
CA LEU A 175 -1.49 20.79 12.69
C LEU A 175 -0.93 20.03 11.48
N CYS A 176 -1.78 19.60 10.54
CA CYS A 176 -1.31 18.89 9.35
C CYS A 176 -0.61 19.85 8.36
N VAL A 177 0.42 19.34 7.71
CA VAL A 177 0.98 19.98 6.52
C VAL A 177 0.26 19.48 5.27
N ASP A 178 0.51 20.10 4.12
CA ASP A 178 0.00 19.61 2.84
C ASP A 178 0.42 18.15 2.57
N SER A 179 -0.41 17.45 1.79
CA SER A 179 -0.23 16.02 1.50
C SER A 179 1.12 15.72 0.84
N GLY A 180 1.62 16.64 0.00
CA GLY A 180 2.92 16.49 -0.68
C GLY A 180 4.08 16.55 0.30
N SER A 181 4.11 17.56 1.18
CA SER A 181 5.12 17.69 2.23
C SER A 181 5.11 16.52 3.20
N PHE A 182 3.93 16.04 3.61
CA PHE A 182 3.80 14.89 4.50
C PHE A 182 4.37 13.62 3.85
N MET A 183 3.92 13.28 2.62
CA MET A 183 4.42 12.08 1.93
C MET A 183 5.92 12.15 1.61
N ALA A 184 6.42 13.34 1.23
CA ALA A 184 7.86 13.52 1.05
C ALA A 184 8.62 13.25 2.36
N THR A 185 8.14 13.75 3.48
CA THR A 185 8.75 13.53 4.80
C THR A 185 8.73 12.05 5.20
N VAL A 186 7.61 11.34 4.97
CA VAL A 186 7.53 9.89 5.20
C VAL A 186 8.58 9.14 4.38
N ASN A 187 8.64 9.43 3.07
CA ASN A 187 9.61 8.77 2.17
C ASN A 187 11.06 9.06 2.57
N LEU A 188 11.37 10.30 2.99
CA LEU A 188 12.68 10.67 3.50
C LEU A 188 13.03 9.90 4.78
N CYS A 189 12.10 9.75 5.71
CA CYS A 189 12.30 8.98 6.93
C CYS A 189 12.57 7.49 6.62
N VAL A 190 11.79 6.86 5.74
CA VAL A 190 12.02 5.47 5.33
C VAL A 190 13.38 5.33 4.65
N PHE A 191 13.71 6.22 3.72
CA PHE A 191 15.02 6.25 3.06
C PHE A 191 16.16 6.32 4.08
N ALA A 192 16.11 7.28 5.01
CA ALA A 192 17.14 7.47 6.03
C ALA A 192 17.30 6.24 6.95
N MET A 193 16.19 5.64 7.36
CA MET A 193 16.21 4.41 8.18
C MET A 193 16.82 3.22 7.42
N CYS A 194 16.46 3.03 6.14
CA CYS A 194 17.02 1.97 5.32
C CYS A 194 18.50 2.19 5.02
N LEU A 195 18.90 3.43 4.76
CA LEU A 195 20.31 3.81 4.58
C LEU A 195 21.10 3.53 5.87
N GLY A 196 20.57 3.95 7.02
CA GLY A 196 21.17 3.67 8.33
C GLY A 196 21.33 2.16 8.59
N PHE A 197 20.33 1.36 8.25
CA PHE A 197 20.42 -0.10 8.34
C PHE A 197 21.59 -0.65 7.51
N HIS A 198 21.76 -0.23 6.25
CA HIS A 198 22.86 -0.70 5.41
C HIS A 198 24.24 -0.22 5.91
N LEU A 199 24.33 1.01 6.39
CA LEU A 199 25.58 1.53 6.93
C LEU A 199 26.03 0.80 8.20
N VAL A 200 25.08 0.50 9.10
CA VAL A 200 25.39 -0.20 10.36
C VAL A 200 25.69 -1.67 10.11
N ARG A 201 24.89 -2.34 9.30
CA ARG A 201 25.00 -3.80 9.08
C ARG A 201 26.09 -4.16 8.08
N ASN A 202 26.09 -3.53 6.91
CA ASN A 202 26.92 -3.93 5.78
C ASN A 202 28.12 -3.02 5.58
N LYS A 203 28.21 -1.89 6.31
CA LYS A 203 29.23 -0.84 6.18
C LYS A 203 29.38 -0.31 4.74
N LYS A 204 28.42 -0.58 3.87
CA LYS A 204 28.41 -0.17 2.46
C LYS A 204 26.98 0.10 2.02
N VAL A 205 26.83 1.05 1.12
CA VAL A 205 25.57 1.30 0.42
C VAL A 205 25.51 0.33 -0.78
N PRO A 206 24.43 -0.48 -0.92
CA PRO A 206 24.30 -1.38 -2.06
C PRO A 206 24.11 -0.57 -3.35
N LEU A 207 25.00 -0.79 -4.32
CA LEU A 207 24.89 -0.18 -5.65
C LEU A 207 24.16 -1.13 -6.58
N LEU A 208 23.12 -0.62 -7.24
CA LEU A 208 22.33 -1.36 -8.21
C LEU A 208 22.70 -0.93 -9.65
N PRO A 209 22.63 -1.87 -10.62
CA PRO A 209 22.77 -1.54 -12.04
C PRO A 209 21.72 -0.50 -12.47
N ILE A 210 22.07 0.37 -13.42
CA ILE A 210 21.19 1.43 -13.91
C ILE A 210 19.82 0.93 -14.38
N LYS A 211 19.77 -0.27 -14.95
CA LYS A 211 18.54 -0.92 -15.38
C LYS A 211 17.60 -1.26 -14.21
N GLU A 212 18.16 -1.68 -13.07
CA GLU A 212 17.39 -1.93 -11.85
C GLU A 212 16.91 -0.63 -11.22
N VAL A 213 17.76 0.40 -11.21
CA VAL A 213 17.37 1.74 -10.74
C VAL A 213 16.21 2.29 -11.57
N GLY A 214 16.22 2.09 -12.91
CA GLY A 214 15.09 2.44 -13.78
C GLY A 214 13.80 1.71 -13.43
N ASN A 215 13.86 0.41 -13.15
CA ASN A 215 12.71 -0.37 -12.69
C ASN A 215 12.16 0.15 -11.35
N LEU A 216 13.06 0.49 -10.41
CA LEU A 216 12.68 1.05 -9.11
C LEU A 216 12.14 2.47 -9.24
N ALA A 217 12.61 3.26 -10.21
CA ALA A 217 12.09 4.59 -10.48
C ALA A 217 10.63 4.53 -11.00
N CYS A 218 10.32 3.58 -11.89
CA CYS A 218 8.94 3.35 -12.32
C CYS A 218 8.05 2.93 -11.14
N TYR A 219 8.53 2.01 -10.29
CA TYR A 219 7.82 1.65 -9.06
C TYR A 219 7.59 2.87 -8.17
N ALA A 220 8.64 3.65 -7.90
CA ALA A 220 8.61 4.81 -7.03
C ALA A 220 7.64 5.89 -7.54
N ALA A 221 7.60 6.12 -8.86
CA ALA A 221 6.64 7.04 -9.47
C ALA A 221 5.20 6.54 -9.27
N CYS A 222 4.93 5.27 -9.57
CA CYS A 222 3.59 4.68 -9.39
C CYS A 222 3.16 4.72 -7.92
N SER A 223 4.03 4.29 -7.01
CA SER A 223 3.73 4.26 -5.58
C SER A 223 3.62 5.65 -4.98
N GLY A 224 4.58 6.54 -5.26
CA GLY A 224 4.62 7.89 -4.69
C GLY A 224 3.44 8.74 -5.14
N ILE A 225 3.15 8.78 -6.45
CA ILE A 225 2.02 9.52 -6.99
C ILE A 225 0.70 8.89 -6.55
N GLY A 226 0.56 7.56 -6.58
CA GLY A 226 -0.64 6.87 -6.13
C GLY A 226 -0.97 7.18 -4.67
N ASN A 227 0.01 7.09 -3.76
CA ASN A 227 -0.17 7.44 -2.36
C ASN A 227 -0.50 8.92 -2.14
N LEU A 228 0.13 9.83 -2.91
CA LEU A 228 -0.18 11.25 -2.85
C LEU A 228 -1.64 11.52 -3.25
N LEU A 229 -2.11 10.92 -4.34
CA LEU A 229 -3.50 11.06 -4.79
C LEU A 229 -4.49 10.53 -3.74
N CYS A 230 -4.19 9.38 -3.12
CA CYS A 230 -4.99 8.83 -2.04
C CYS A 230 -5.01 9.76 -0.82
N LEU A 231 -3.87 10.35 -0.46
CA LEU A 231 -3.79 11.24 0.68
C LEU A 231 -4.56 12.55 0.43
N ILE A 232 -4.48 13.10 -0.79
CA ILE A 232 -5.30 14.24 -1.20
C ILE A 232 -6.79 13.89 -1.14
N ALA A 233 -7.18 12.72 -1.62
CA ALA A 233 -8.58 12.29 -1.56
C ALA A 233 -9.07 12.16 -0.11
N LEU A 234 -8.22 11.69 0.80
CA LEU A 234 -8.54 11.49 2.21
C LEU A 234 -8.77 12.79 3.00
N THR A 235 -8.37 13.93 2.46
CA THR A 235 -8.69 15.24 3.07
C THR A 235 -10.19 15.53 3.09
N THR A 236 -10.94 14.95 2.15
CA THR A 236 -12.36 15.24 1.96
C THR A 236 -13.20 13.96 1.99
N LEU A 237 -12.72 12.87 1.38
CA LEU A 237 -13.46 11.62 1.36
C LEU A 237 -13.34 10.86 2.68
N PRO A 238 -14.43 10.27 3.17
CA PRO A 238 -14.39 9.38 4.31
C PRO A 238 -13.48 8.17 4.06
N ALA A 239 -12.75 7.75 5.08
CA ALA A 239 -11.93 6.53 5.02
C ALA A 239 -12.79 5.30 4.70
N SER A 240 -14.03 5.27 5.23
CA SER A 240 -15.02 4.23 4.98
C SER A 240 -15.46 4.10 3.51
N VAL A 241 -15.20 5.11 2.69
CA VAL A 241 -15.46 5.07 1.23
C VAL A 241 -14.17 4.82 0.48
N GLN A 242 -13.10 5.52 0.82
CA GLN A 242 -11.85 5.49 0.06
C GLN A 242 -11.18 4.10 0.08
N TYR A 243 -11.01 3.49 1.24
CA TYR A 243 -10.24 2.24 1.34
C TYR A 243 -10.88 1.03 0.65
N PRO A 244 -12.21 0.84 0.71
CA PRO A 244 -12.85 -0.17 -0.12
C PRO A 244 -12.70 0.08 -1.63
N ILE A 245 -12.80 1.34 -2.10
CA ILE A 245 -12.61 1.68 -3.51
C ILE A 245 -11.20 1.28 -3.95
N ILE A 246 -10.17 1.67 -3.19
CA ILE A 246 -8.78 1.33 -3.50
C ILE A 246 -8.60 -0.20 -3.55
N THR A 247 -9.10 -0.93 -2.56
CA THR A 247 -8.94 -2.38 -2.51
C THR A 247 -9.61 -3.07 -3.70
N GLY A 248 -10.85 -2.70 -4.00
CA GLY A 248 -11.60 -3.25 -5.13
C GLY A 248 -11.04 -2.82 -6.48
N GLY A 249 -10.69 -1.54 -6.63
CA GLY A 249 -10.14 -0.98 -7.86
C GLY A 249 -8.78 -1.60 -8.23
N VAL A 250 -7.89 -1.78 -7.26
CA VAL A 250 -6.60 -2.48 -7.48
C VAL A 250 -6.81 -3.92 -7.95
N MET A 251 -7.81 -4.64 -7.40
CA MET A 251 -8.14 -6.00 -7.87
C MET A 251 -8.59 -5.98 -9.34
N VAL A 252 -9.45 -5.04 -9.72
CA VAL A 252 -9.93 -4.90 -11.10
C VAL A 252 -8.78 -4.60 -12.05
N PHE A 253 -7.99 -3.55 -11.80
CA PHE A 253 -6.89 -3.17 -12.66
C PHE A 253 -5.78 -4.22 -12.73
N SER A 254 -5.46 -4.88 -11.63
CA SER A 254 -4.47 -5.98 -11.64
C SER A 254 -4.93 -7.14 -12.53
N THR A 255 -6.21 -7.48 -12.50
CA THR A 255 -6.77 -8.53 -13.37
C THR A 255 -6.75 -8.10 -14.83
N VAL A 256 -7.13 -6.86 -15.14
CA VAL A 256 -7.05 -6.31 -16.52
C VAL A 256 -5.62 -6.33 -17.04
N ILE A 257 -4.65 -5.90 -16.23
CA ILE A 257 -3.23 -5.94 -16.59
C ILE A 257 -2.75 -7.38 -16.86
N SER A 258 -3.15 -8.35 -16.03
CA SER A 258 -2.84 -9.76 -16.24
C SER A 258 -3.40 -10.28 -17.57
N ILE A 259 -4.62 -9.90 -17.93
CA ILE A 259 -5.24 -10.27 -19.22
C ILE A 259 -4.45 -9.66 -20.39
N ILE A 260 -4.11 -8.36 -20.32
CA ILE A 260 -3.32 -7.66 -21.34
C ILE A 260 -1.96 -8.34 -21.53
N ARG A 261 -1.35 -8.84 -20.45
CA ARG A 261 -0.08 -9.59 -20.48
C ARG A 261 -0.22 -11.03 -20.97
N LYS A 262 -1.42 -11.42 -21.40
CA LYS A 262 -1.74 -12.80 -21.82
C LYS A 262 -1.53 -13.84 -20.72
N GLU A 263 -1.50 -13.42 -19.48
CA GLU A 263 -1.63 -14.30 -18.33
C GLU A 263 -3.09 -14.78 -18.29
N LYS A 264 -3.30 -16.06 -17.98
CA LYS A 264 -4.64 -16.63 -17.92
C LYS A 264 -5.14 -16.61 -16.47
N PRO A 265 -5.82 -15.56 -16.01
CA PRO A 265 -6.38 -15.57 -14.67
C PRO A 265 -7.41 -16.68 -14.54
N SER A 266 -7.49 -17.30 -13.37
CA SER A 266 -8.46 -18.37 -13.13
C SER A 266 -9.89 -17.82 -13.17
N VAL A 267 -10.86 -18.70 -13.44
CA VAL A 267 -12.29 -18.33 -13.43
C VAL A 267 -12.69 -17.76 -12.07
N LYS A 268 -12.11 -18.28 -10.98
CA LYS A 268 -12.34 -17.74 -9.63
C LYS A 268 -11.86 -16.29 -9.50
N THR A 269 -10.67 -15.98 -10.04
CA THR A 269 -10.14 -14.61 -10.05
C THR A 269 -11.03 -13.67 -10.86
N LEU A 270 -11.56 -14.12 -12.01
CA LEU A 270 -12.47 -13.31 -12.82
C LEU A 270 -13.79 -13.02 -12.09
N ILE A 271 -14.40 -14.02 -11.44
CA ILE A 271 -15.60 -13.85 -10.64
C ILE A 271 -15.34 -12.91 -9.46
N ALA A 272 -14.23 -13.09 -8.75
CA ALA A 272 -13.82 -12.22 -7.64
C ALA A 272 -13.65 -10.77 -8.09
N THR A 273 -13.03 -10.55 -9.25
CA THR A 273 -12.87 -9.21 -9.85
C THR A 273 -14.22 -8.58 -10.19
N ALA A 274 -15.16 -9.35 -10.75
CA ALA A 274 -16.51 -8.87 -11.03
C ALA A 274 -17.25 -8.47 -9.74
N ILE A 275 -17.13 -9.27 -8.67
CA ILE A 275 -17.70 -8.94 -7.36
C ILE A 275 -17.07 -7.67 -6.80
N ALA A 276 -15.75 -7.53 -6.86
CA ALA A 276 -15.03 -6.34 -6.40
C ALA A 276 -15.46 -5.08 -7.19
N PHE A 277 -15.63 -5.19 -8.51
CA PHE A 277 -16.12 -4.10 -9.35
C PHE A 277 -17.53 -3.65 -8.96
N VAL A 278 -18.47 -4.58 -8.81
CA VAL A 278 -19.83 -4.27 -8.34
C VAL A 278 -19.80 -3.63 -6.96
N SER A 279 -18.95 -4.13 -6.08
CA SER A 279 -18.83 -3.60 -4.70
C SER A 279 -18.31 -2.16 -4.67
N THR A 280 -17.33 -1.83 -5.54
CA THR A 280 -16.82 -0.45 -5.63
C THR A 280 -17.85 0.54 -6.19
N ILE A 281 -18.77 0.07 -7.05
CA ILE A 281 -19.89 0.87 -7.52
C ILE A 281 -20.92 1.08 -6.40
N LEU A 282 -21.26 0.03 -5.65
CA LEU A 282 -22.26 0.11 -4.57
C LEU A 282 -21.89 1.15 -3.50
N ILE A 283 -20.62 1.39 -3.24
CA ILE A 283 -20.21 2.35 -2.19
C ILE A 283 -20.41 3.81 -2.62
N MET A 284 -20.65 4.06 -3.91
CA MET A 284 -20.91 5.39 -4.44
C MET A 284 -22.38 5.84 -4.24
N PHE A 285 -23.26 4.91 -3.87
CA PHE A 285 -24.67 5.14 -3.54
C PHE A 285 -24.92 5.02 -2.03
#